data_59cfad4d874d3ce71925f2cb81c4abff
#
_entry.id   59cfad4d874d3ce71925f2cb81c4abff
#
_cell.length_a   1.000
_cell.length_b   1.000
_cell.length_c   1.000
_cell.angle_alpha   90.00
_cell.angle_beta   90.00
_cell.angle_gamma   90.00
#
_symmetry.space_group_name_H-M   'P 1'
#
loop_
_entity.id
_entity.type
_entity.pdbx_description
1 polymer ?
#
loop_
_entity_poly.entity_id
_entity_poly.type
_entity_poly.pdbx_seq_one_letter_code
_entity_poly.pdbx_strand_id
1 'polypeptide(L)'
;MSKIRRGGHSAEGETLSSGRVEYLEAARARVRTRRIRRTVIIVAVLTILVLFATGAVGSSIARAKDLVDTAVIALAPAAGWPQQTGITDPDAVAQMSGSFVEMGGDSCVVYSLGGTRLNSIQSGYARPAIAAGKTRFVLYNRSGNELRVESRTQNLYTKTMDSTISLCAVADAGQVAVVTDSTDSVAKLTVYNSSMQQQLVWNLTSEQGTPLRMAFAPDSRRLAVAAVSAVGGQLTTNLYVLPLSQGDPVCLGSENSVPQWMGWMSNGFLLVLYENRAVLYNTSGGSAGERASYDFGGSTLVSVSAENNGAALLLSSGQTCTAVLLDGELTVGYSGSVLSASQIIRAKNDGFYLLTDSTVERFNSVGEFQWSQPLSARPRALIEGKQIMVLSGNTVQVVTPPEPTASSGQ
;
A
#
# COMPACT_ATOMS: atom_id res chain seq x y z
N MET A 1 -4.08 -45.89 98.50
CA MET A 1 -3.54 -46.35 97.23
C MET A 1 -4.64 -46.46 96.17
N SER A 2 -4.67 -45.63 95.25
CA SER A 2 -5.15 -45.85 93.88
C SER A 2 -5.30 -44.50 93.13
N LYS A 3 -4.53 -44.35 92.07
CA LYS A 3 -4.52 -43.19 91.12
C LYS A 3 -5.73 -43.19 90.20
N ILE A 4 -6.47 -42.12 90.18
CA ILE A 4 -7.47 -41.88 89.14
C ILE A 4 -6.81 -41.08 88.00
N ARG A 5 -6.77 -41.69 86.81
CA ARG A 5 -6.39 -41.06 85.55
C ARG A 5 -7.55 -40.21 85.02
N ARG A 6 -7.36 -38.90 84.80
CA ARG A 6 -8.24 -38.05 83.96
C ARG A 6 -7.81 -38.23 82.53
N GLY A 7 -8.73 -38.69 81.71
CA GLY A 7 -8.58 -38.77 80.25
C GLY A 7 -9.02 -37.43 79.58
N GLY A 8 -8.24 -37.00 78.62
CA GLY A 8 -8.44 -35.74 77.94
C GLY A 8 -9.61 -35.72 76.92
N HIS A 9 -10.34 -34.66 76.97
CA HIS A 9 -11.23 -34.22 75.93
C HIS A 9 -10.80 -32.84 75.47
N SER A 10 -10.01 -32.77 74.35
CA SER A 10 -9.74 -31.51 73.65
C SER A 10 -9.12 -31.66 72.30
N ALA A 11 -9.46 -32.71 71.52
CA ALA A 11 -8.99 -32.81 70.12
C ALA A 11 -10.06 -32.75 69.04
N GLU A 12 -11.35 -32.84 69.39
CA GLU A 12 -12.41 -32.81 68.37
C GLU A 12 -12.99 -31.42 68.05
N GLY A 13 -12.77 -30.42 68.90
CA GLY A 13 -13.25 -29.06 68.68
C GLY A 13 -12.43 -28.23 67.69
N GLU A 14 -11.14 -28.45 67.58
CA GLU A 14 -10.23 -27.65 66.72
C GLU A 14 -10.26 -28.11 65.27
N THR A 15 -10.48 -29.38 64.97
CA THR A 15 -10.58 -29.86 63.59
C THR A 15 -11.88 -29.46 62.91
N LEU A 16 -12.99 -29.31 63.65
CA LEU A 16 -14.28 -28.86 63.12
C LEU A 16 -14.32 -27.34 62.85
N SER A 17 -13.52 -26.56 63.57
CA SER A 17 -13.42 -25.11 63.35
C SER A 17 -12.53 -24.76 62.15
N SER A 18 -11.43 -25.48 61.93
CA SER A 18 -10.55 -25.26 60.78
C SER A 18 -11.20 -25.64 59.45
N GLY A 19 -11.91 -26.76 59.36
CA GLY A 19 -12.62 -27.18 58.19
C GLY A 19 -13.78 -26.24 57.79
N ARG A 20 -14.40 -25.57 58.79
CA ARG A 20 -15.45 -24.57 58.56
C ARG A 20 -14.90 -23.27 58.02
N VAL A 21 -13.72 -22.87 58.45
CA VAL A 21 -13.00 -21.68 57.95
C VAL A 21 -12.54 -21.90 56.52
N GLU A 22 -11.93 -23.04 56.19
CA GLU A 22 -11.52 -23.38 54.82
C GLU A 22 -12.72 -23.46 53.86
N TYR A 23 -13.84 -24.02 54.28
CA TYR A 23 -15.04 -24.08 53.45
C TYR A 23 -15.61 -22.68 53.14
N LEU A 24 -15.60 -21.78 54.15
CA LEU A 24 -16.05 -20.40 53.97
C LEU A 24 -15.12 -19.58 53.07
N GLU A 25 -13.79 -19.80 53.16
CA GLU A 25 -12.84 -19.16 52.29
C GLU A 25 -12.96 -19.66 50.84
N ALA A 26 -13.10 -20.96 50.62
CA ALA A 26 -13.35 -21.55 49.32
C ALA A 26 -14.68 -21.07 48.71
N ALA A 27 -15.74 -20.91 49.52
CA ALA A 27 -17.02 -20.38 49.09
C ALA A 27 -16.92 -18.87 48.70
N ARG A 28 -16.18 -18.08 49.49
CA ARG A 28 -15.91 -16.66 49.19
C ARG A 28 -15.07 -16.52 47.92
N ALA A 29 -14.06 -17.34 47.72
CA ALA A 29 -13.24 -17.36 46.52
C ALA A 29 -14.07 -17.67 45.27
N ARG A 30 -14.97 -18.66 45.33
CA ARG A 30 -15.90 -18.99 44.20
C ARG A 30 -16.87 -17.85 43.88
N VAL A 31 -17.41 -17.16 44.90
CA VAL A 31 -18.28 -16.00 44.72
C VAL A 31 -17.50 -14.83 44.10
N ARG A 32 -16.27 -14.57 44.55
CA ARG A 32 -15.37 -13.53 44.03
C ARG A 32 -15.02 -13.81 42.57
N THR A 33 -14.66 -15.05 42.23
CA THR A 33 -14.34 -15.46 40.87
C THR A 33 -15.57 -15.30 39.95
N ARG A 34 -16.77 -15.67 40.41
CA ARG A 34 -18.02 -15.46 39.64
C ARG A 34 -18.34 -13.98 39.43
N ARG A 35 -18.10 -13.12 40.43
CA ARG A 35 -18.29 -11.66 40.28
C ARG A 35 -17.29 -11.08 39.30
N ILE A 36 -16.01 -11.40 39.42
CA ILE A 36 -14.96 -10.96 38.48
C ILE A 36 -15.30 -11.40 37.05
N ARG A 37 -15.67 -12.69 36.85
CA ARG A 37 -16.06 -13.20 35.53
C ARG A 37 -17.26 -12.45 34.94
N ARG A 38 -18.30 -12.13 35.77
CA ARG A 38 -19.46 -11.33 35.33
C ARG A 38 -19.05 -9.91 34.96
N THR A 39 -18.22 -9.27 35.77
CA THR A 39 -17.72 -7.91 35.50
C THR A 39 -16.90 -7.88 34.20
N VAL A 40 -16.02 -8.85 33.98
CA VAL A 40 -15.24 -8.98 32.75
C VAL A 40 -16.16 -9.16 31.52
N ILE A 41 -17.20 -9.98 31.63
CA ILE A 41 -18.17 -10.18 30.54
C ILE A 41 -18.94 -8.88 30.27
N ILE A 42 -19.40 -8.17 31.30
CA ILE A 42 -20.14 -6.90 31.13
C ILE A 42 -19.24 -5.85 30.47
N VAL A 43 -17.99 -5.70 30.93
CA VAL A 43 -17.02 -4.77 30.34
C VAL A 43 -16.75 -5.15 28.88
N ALA A 44 -16.55 -6.43 28.58
CA ALA A 44 -16.36 -6.90 27.20
C ALA A 44 -17.57 -6.59 26.31
N VAL A 45 -18.80 -6.82 26.78
CA VAL A 45 -20.04 -6.50 26.05
C VAL A 45 -20.18 -4.99 25.82
N LEU A 46 -19.92 -4.19 26.86
CA LEU A 46 -19.95 -2.72 26.74
C LEU A 46 -18.89 -2.22 25.74
N THR A 47 -17.67 -2.77 25.79
CA THR A 47 -16.62 -2.43 24.82
C THR A 47 -17.05 -2.78 23.40
N ILE A 48 -17.64 -3.95 23.18
CA ILE A 48 -18.17 -4.37 21.87
C ILE A 48 -19.29 -3.42 21.40
N LEU A 49 -20.20 -3.01 22.29
CA LEU A 49 -21.28 -2.07 21.96
C LEU A 49 -20.74 -0.69 21.58
N VAL A 50 -19.75 -0.18 22.31
CA VAL A 50 -19.09 1.09 21.99
C VAL A 50 -18.38 1.01 20.65
N LEU A 51 -17.66 -0.08 20.39
CA LEU A 51 -17.00 -0.34 19.10
C LEU A 51 -18.02 -0.44 17.96
N PHE A 52 -19.20 -1.04 18.18
CA PHE A 52 -20.29 -1.07 17.21
C PHE A 52 -20.85 0.34 16.95
N ALA A 53 -21.13 1.10 17.99
CA ALA A 53 -21.69 2.45 17.90
C ALA A 53 -20.73 3.44 17.20
N THR A 54 -19.44 3.26 17.36
CA THR A 54 -18.39 4.10 16.73
C THR A 54 -17.98 3.63 15.32
N GLY A 55 -18.57 2.54 14.79
CA GLY A 55 -18.17 1.96 13.51
C GLY A 55 -16.78 1.29 13.51
N ALA A 56 -16.09 1.29 14.65
CA ALA A 56 -14.74 0.73 14.78
C ALA A 56 -14.70 -0.80 14.65
N VAL A 57 -15.84 -1.50 14.84
CA VAL A 57 -15.93 -2.97 14.70
C VAL A 57 -15.63 -3.39 13.27
N GLY A 58 -16.19 -2.70 12.26
CA GLY A 58 -15.95 -3.03 10.86
C GLY A 58 -14.47 -2.90 10.49
N SER A 59 -13.81 -1.82 10.91
CA SER A 59 -12.38 -1.61 10.65
C SER A 59 -11.49 -2.59 11.40
N SER A 60 -11.86 -3.00 12.61
CA SER A 60 -11.14 -3.99 13.40
C SER A 60 -11.25 -5.40 12.81
N ILE A 61 -12.43 -5.79 12.33
CA ILE A 61 -12.65 -7.06 11.63
C ILE A 61 -11.90 -7.07 10.30
N ALA A 62 -11.91 -5.97 9.57
CA ALA A 62 -11.17 -5.84 8.32
C ALA A 62 -9.66 -6.02 8.51
N ARG A 63 -9.09 -5.40 9.55
CA ARG A 63 -7.67 -5.58 9.92
C ARG A 63 -7.35 -7.00 10.38
N ALA A 64 -8.24 -7.62 11.15
CA ALA A 64 -8.06 -9.01 11.57
C ALA A 64 -8.04 -9.96 10.36
N LYS A 65 -8.92 -9.74 9.37
CA LYS A 65 -8.89 -10.51 8.10
C LYS A 65 -7.58 -10.32 7.36
N ASP A 66 -7.07 -9.10 7.25
CA ASP A 66 -5.79 -8.81 6.59
C ASP A 66 -4.59 -9.48 7.31
N LEU A 67 -4.63 -9.56 8.65
CA LEU A 67 -3.61 -10.27 9.43
C LEU A 67 -3.67 -11.78 9.20
N VAL A 68 -4.86 -12.36 9.19
CA VAL A 68 -5.06 -13.80 8.87
C VAL A 68 -4.57 -14.10 7.46
N ASP A 69 -4.95 -13.28 6.49
CA ASP A 69 -4.51 -13.40 5.10
C ASP A 69 -2.97 -13.32 4.99
N THR A 70 -2.35 -12.41 5.72
CA THR A 70 -0.88 -12.29 5.79
C THR A 70 -0.23 -13.54 6.39
N ALA A 71 -0.82 -14.10 7.46
CA ALA A 71 -0.31 -15.32 8.08
C ALA A 71 -0.45 -16.54 7.16
N VAL A 72 -1.58 -16.65 6.46
CA VAL A 72 -1.82 -17.72 5.47
C VAL A 72 -0.79 -17.65 4.34
N ILE A 73 -0.52 -16.46 3.80
CA ILE A 73 0.48 -16.27 2.74
C ILE A 73 1.89 -16.60 3.25
N ALA A 74 2.24 -16.19 4.47
CA ALA A 74 3.56 -16.45 5.04
C ALA A 74 3.81 -17.93 5.32
N LEU A 75 2.75 -18.70 5.59
CA LEU A 75 2.78 -20.15 5.85
C LEU A 75 2.57 -20.99 4.58
N ALA A 76 2.12 -20.36 3.48
CA ALA A 76 1.90 -21.07 2.22
C ALA A 76 3.22 -21.68 1.69
N PRO A 77 3.22 -22.94 1.22
CA PRO A 77 4.39 -23.51 0.59
C PRO A 77 4.82 -22.68 -0.60
N ALA A 78 6.11 -22.36 -0.70
CA ALA A 78 6.66 -21.67 -1.85
C ALA A 78 6.69 -22.63 -3.04
N ALA A 79 6.05 -22.27 -4.16
CA ALA A 79 6.15 -23.03 -5.40
C ALA A 79 7.52 -22.84 -6.07
N GLY A 80 8.20 -21.73 -5.74
CA GLY A 80 9.50 -21.36 -6.28
C GLY A 80 9.41 -20.58 -7.60
N TRP A 81 10.51 -19.96 -7.96
CA TRP A 81 10.75 -19.29 -9.24
C TRP A 81 11.97 -19.88 -9.91
N PRO A 82 12.11 -19.88 -11.24
CA PRO A 82 11.22 -19.27 -12.24
C PRO A 82 9.98 -20.11 -12.57
N GLN A 83 8.87 -19.45 -12.91
CA GLN A 83 7.70 -20.11 -13.48
C GLN A 83 6.90 -19.14 -14.36
N GLN A 84 6.03 -19.70 -15.19
CA GLN A 84 5.09 -18.93 -15.99
C GLN A 84 3.92 -18.48 -15.15
N THR A 85 3.52 -17.22 -15.35
CA THR A 85 2.30 -16.66 -14.77
C THR A 85 1.09 -16.93 -15.66
N GLY A 86 -0.11 -16.66 -15.12
CA GLY A 86 -1.36 -16.91 -15.83
C GLY A 86 -1.70 -15.88 -16.91
N ILE A 87 -0.96 -14.75 -16.98
CA ILE A 87 -1.23 -13.65 -17.90
C ILE A 87 -0.04 -13.46 -18.82
N THR A 88 -0.31 -13.54 -20.11
CA THR A 88 0.70 -13.21 -21.13
C THR A 88 0.65 -11.71 -21.37
N ASP A 89 1.79 -11.04 -21.17
CA ASP A 89 1.95 -9.61 -21.40
C ASP A 89 0.97 -8.74 -20.59
N PRO A 90 1.11 -8.67 -19.26
CA PRO A 90 0.18 -7.96 -18.40
C PRO A 90 0.16 -6.45 -18.68
N ASP A 91 -1.05 -5.87 -18.69
CA ASP A 91 -1.29 -4.43 -18.85
C ASP A 91 -0.86 -3.63 -17.62
N ALA A 92 -0.98 -4.24 -16.44
CA ALA A 92 -0.58 -3.63 -15.18
C ALA A 92 -0.08 -4.68 -14.19
N VAL A 93 0.92 -4.27 -13.41
CA VAL A 93 1.47 -5.05 -12.30
C VAL A 93 1.54 -4.15 -11.08
N ALA A 94 1.05 -4.62 -9.95
CA ALA A 94 1.16 -3.90 -8.69
C ALA A 94 1.66 -4.81 -7.59
N GLN A 95 2.67 -4.34 -6.85
CA GLN A 95 3.22 -5.06 -5.72
C GLN A 95 2.45 -4.73 -4.45
N MET A 96 2.21 -5.76 -3.65
CA MET A 96 1.59 -5.69 -2.33
C MET A 96 2.54 -6.33 -1.30
N SER A 97 2.19 -6.24 -0.03
CA SER A 97 2.98 -6.89 1.02
C SER A 97 2.95 -8.42 0.87
N GLY A 98 4.12 -9.02 0.57
CA GLY A 98 4.28 -10.46 0.40
C GLY A 98 3.68 -11.06 -0.89
N SER A 99 3.23 -10.23 -1.82
CA SER A 99 2.56 -10.66 -3.06
C SER A 99 2.63 -9.60 -4.14
N PHE A 100 2.21 -9.95 -5.35
CA PHE A 100 1.95 -9.01 -6.44
C PHE A 100 0.71 -9.45 -7.22
N VAL A 101 0.07 -8.52 -7.88
CA VAL A 101 -1.06 -8.76 -8.77
C VAL A 101 -0.68 -8.38 -10.18
N GLU A 102 -0.99 -9.25 -11.12
CA GLU A 102 -0.94 -9.01 -12.56
C GLU A 102 -2.35 -8.83 -13.08
N MET A 103 -2.54 -7.88 -13.98
CA MET A 103 -3.80 -7.64 -14.67
C MET A 103 -3.56 -7.72 -16.19
N GLY A 104 -4.35 -8.53 -16.86
CA GLY A 104 -4.52 -8.55 -18.32
C GLY A 104 -5.89 -8.03 -18.72
N GLY A 105 -6.23 -8.15 -20.00
CA GLY A 105 -7.45 -7.57 -20.55
C GLY A 105 -8.76 -8.02 -19.88
N ASP A 106 -8.86 -9.27 -19.42
CA ASP A 106 -10.09 -9.85 -18.85
C ASP A 106 -9.87 -10.53 -17.49
N SER A 107 -8.64 -10.59 -17.01
CA SER A 107 -8.29 -11.35 -15.80
C SER A 107 -7.24 -10.66 -14.94
N CYS A 108 -7.30 -10.96 -13.64
CA CYS A 108 -6.26 -10.63 -12.68
C CYS A 108 -5.80 -11.89 -11.97
N VAL A 109 -4.50 -12.02 -11.74
CA VAL A 109 -3.92 -13.12 -10.99
C VAL A 109 -3.00 -12.58 -9.89
N VAL A 110 -3.15 -13.12 -8.70
CA VAL A 110 -2.32 -12.74 -7.54
C VAL A 110 -1.37 -13.87 -7.21
N TYR A 111 -0.09 -13.55 -7.09
CA TYR A 111 0.97 -14.47 -6.68
C TYR A 111 1.61 -14.03 -5.38
N SER A 112 1.99 -15.00 -4.54
CA SER A 112 2.90 -14.73 -3.44
C SER A 112 4.32 -14.45 -3.99
N LEU A 113 5.16 -13.76 -3.22
CA LEU A 113 6.57 -13.60 -3.57
C LEU A 113 7.33 -14.94 -3.60
N GLY A 114 6.76 -16.00 -3.05
CA GLY A 114 7.27 -17.38 -3.15
C GLY A 114 6.80 -18.16 -4.36
N GLY A 115 6.04 -17.56 -5.29
CA GLY A 115 5.60 -18.19 -6.53
C GLY A 115 4.25 -18.91 -6.45
N THR A 116 3.59 -18.94 -5.30
CA THR A 116 2.28 -19.60 -5.18
C THR A 116 1.18 -18.69 -5.69
N ARG A 117 0.33 -19.20 -6.59
CA ARG A 117 -0.87 -18.49 -7.05
C ARG A 117 -1.89 -18.44 -5.91
N LEU A 118 -2.22 -17.24 -5.46
CA LEU A 118 -3.12 -16.98 -4.33
C LEU A 118 -4.56 -16.77 -4.76
N ASN A 119 -4.78 -16.07 -5.87
CA ASN A 119 -6.11 -15.76 -6.38
C ASN A 119 -6.10 -15.65 -7.91
N SER A 120 -7.24 -15.89 -8.54
CA SER A 120 -7.44 -15.74 -9.98
C SER A 120 -8.86 -15.22 -10.20
N ILE A 121 -8.96 -14.08 -10.87
CA ILE A 121 -10.19 -13.31 -11.00
C ILE A 121 -10.46 -13.09 -12.48
N GLN A 122 -11.63 -13.50 -12.95
CA GLN A 122 -12.16 -13.08 -14.25
C GLN A 122 -12.97 -11.80 -14.02
N SER A 123 -12.56 -10.70 -14.65
CA SER A 123 -13.21 -9.41 -14.45
C SER A 123 -14.46 -9.22 -15.30
N GLY A 124 -14.40 -9.64 -16.55
CA GLY A 124 -15.43 -9.35 -17.55
C GLY A 124 -15.59 -7.86 -17.86
N TYR A 125 -14.65 -7.03 -17.39
CA TYR A 125 -14.69 -5.58 -17.58
C TYR A 125 -14.13 -5.18 -18.94
N ALA A 126 -14.78 -4.24 -19.60
CA ALA A 126 -14.35 -3.75 -20.92
C ALA A 126 -13.02 -2.94 -20.85
N ARG A 127 -12.82 -2.23 -19.74
CA ARG A 127 -11.61 -1.45 -19.46
C ARG A 127 -11.15 -1.64 -18.02
N PRO A 128 -10.61 -2.83 -17.69
CA PRO A 128 -10.17 -3.09 -16.33
C PRO A 128 -9.01 -2.16 -15.94
N ALA A 129 -8.97 -1.82 -14.67
CA ALA A 129 -7.86 -1.11 -14.06
C ALA A 129 -7.70 -1.56 -12.61
N ILE A 130 -6.47 -1.50 -12.10
CA ILE A 130 -6.17 -1.83 -10.70
C ILE A 130 -5.55 -0.64 -9.98
N ALA A 131 -5.87 -0.53 -8.69
CA ALA A 131 -5.16 0.33 -7.74
C ALA A 131 -4.87 -0.52 -6.50
N ALA A 132 -3.63 -0.54 -6.05
CA ALA A 132 -3.20 -1.39 -4.95
C ALA A 132 -2.68 -0.58 -3.76
N GLY A 133 -3.01 -1.05 -2.56
CA GLY A 133 -2.37 -0.71 -1.30
C GLY A 133 -1.53 -1.90 -0.80
N LYS A 134 -1.15 -1.92 0.49
CA LYS A 134 -0.30 -2.99 1.03
C LYS A 134 -0.96 -4.37 1.07
N THR A 135 -2.25 -4.44 1.43
CA THR A 135 -2.93 -5.73 1.70
C THR A 135 -4.14 -5.98 0.81
N ARG A 136 -4.57 -4.98 0.07
CA ARG A 136 -5.76 -4.98 -0.78
C ARG A 136 -5.51 -4.26 -2.07
N PHE A 137 -6.29 -4.60 -3.07
CA PHE A 137 -6.37 -3.84 -4.31
C PHE A 137 -7.83 -3.68 -4.74
N VAL A 138 -8.08 -2.67 -5.54
CA VAL A 138 -9.36 -2.47 -6.22
C VAL A 138 -9.16 -2.81 -7.68
N LEU A 139 -10.01 -3.70 -8.18
CA LEU A 139 -10.21 -3.96 -9.60
C LEU A 139 -11.49 -3.24 -10.02
N TYR A 140 -11.42 -2.32 -10.95
CA TYR A 140 -12.56 -1.52 -11.37
C TYR A 140 -12.65 -1.40 -12.89
N ASN A 141 -13.88 -1.19 -13.37
CA ASN A 141 -14.15 -0.95 -14.78
C ASN A 141 -14.01 0.55 -15.05
N ARG A 142 -12.93 0.96 -15.72
CA ARG A 142 -12.76 2.35 -16.17
C ARG A 142 -13.81 2.67 -17.25
N SER A 143 -14.54 3.75 -17.08
CA SER A 143 -15.73 4.10 -17.90
C SER A 143 -16.93 3.14 -17.74
N GLY A 144 -16.94 2.33 -16.67
CA GLY A 144 -18.08 1.60 -16.15
C GLY A 144 -18.35 2.02 -14.71
N ASN A 145 -19.26 1.37 -14.04
CA ASN A 145 -19.68 1.73 -12.68
C ASN A 145 -19.46 0.63 -11.63
N GLU A 146 -18.76 -0.43 -12.00
CA GLU A 146 -18.50 -1.56 -11.10
C GLU A 146 -17.06 -1.56 -10.59
N LEU A 147 -16.90 -1.88 -9.31
CA LEU A 147 -15.61 -2.13 -8.68
C LEU A 147 -15.68 -3.33 -7.74
N ARG A 148 -14.53 -3.96 -7.56
CA ARG A 148 -14.30 -5.04 -6.60
C ARG A 148 -13.11 -4.68 -5.73
N VAL A 149 -13.28 -4.84 -4.43
CA VAL A 149 -12.18 -4.75 -3.46
C VAL A 149 -11.75 -6.17 -3.13
N GLU A 150 -10.53 -6.48 -3.47
CA GLU A 150 -9.93 -7.80 -3.29
C GLU A 150 -8.86 -7.74 -2.21
N SER A 151 -8.79 -8.78 -1.37
CA SER A 151 -7.55 -9.08 -0.67
C SER A 151 -6.62 -9.88 -1.59
N ARG A 152 -5.50 -10.29 -1.06
CA ARG A 152 -4.55 -11.12 -1.82
C ARG A 152 -5.10 -12.52 -2.14
N THR A 153 -6.11 -13.01 -1.40
CA THR A 153 -6.62 -14.38 -1.50
C THR A 153 -8.11 -14.48 -1.81
N GLN A 154 -8.90 -13.41 -1.62
CA GLN A 154 -10.35 -13.46 -1.78
C GLN A 154 -10.98 -12.10 -2.07
N ASN A 155 -12.20 -12.15 -2.62
CA ASN A 155 -13.05 -10.97 -2.74
C ASN A 155 -13.52 -10.51 -1.35
N LEU A 156 -13.37 -9.22 -1.06
CA LEU A 156 -13.87 -8.60 0.16
C LEU A 156 -15.21 -7.90 -0.05
N TYR A 157 -15.33 -7.16 -1.15
CA TYR A 157 -16.51 -6.36 -1.47
C TYR A 157 -16.66 -6.23 -2.99
N THR A 158 -17.90 -6.26 -3.46
CA THR A 158 -18.26 -5.83 -4.82
C THR A 158 -19.27 -4.70 -4.68
N LYS A 159 -19.07 -3.63 -5.44
CA LYS A 159 -19.90 -2.44 -5.36
C LYS A 159 -20.18 -1.89 -6.75
N THR A 160 -21.44 -1.57 -7.01
CA THR A 160 -21.86 -0.78 -8.16
C THR A 160 -22.05 0.66 -7.72
N MET A 161 -21.42 1.57 -8.43
CA MET A 161 -21.53 3.00 -8.21
C MET A 161 -22.71 3.56 -9.01
N ASP A 162 -23.24 4.70 -8.59
CA ASP A 162 -24.36 5.36 -9.28
C ASP A 162 -23.93 5.97 -10.62
N SER A 163 -22.64 6.25 -10.78
CA SER A 163 -22.05 6.89 -11.97
C SER A 163 -20.76 6.21 -12.39
N THR A 164 -20.29 6.53 -13.58
CA THR A 164 -19.08 6.01 -14.21
C THR A 164 -17.83 6.27 -13.36
N ILE A 165 -17.01 5.26 -13.16
CA ILE A 165 -15.74 5.36 -12.42
C ILE A 165 -14.63 5.81 -13.38
N SER A 166 -13.91 6.84 -13.00
CA SER A 166 -12.74 7.33 -13.74
C SER A 166 -11.42 6.91 -13.11
N LEU A 167 -11.33 6.94 -11.77
CA LEU A 167 -10.09 6.70 -11.03
C LEU A 167 -10.37 6.10 -9.65
N CYS A 168 -9.51 5.18 -9.21
CA CYS A 168 -9.48 4.65 -7.84
C CYS A 168 -8.09 4.75 -7.22
N ALA A 169 -8.03 4.85 -5.90
CA ALA A 169 -6.82 4.70 -5.10
C ALA A 169 -7.12 3.88 -3.84
N VAL A 170 -6.12 3.20 -3.32
CA VAL A 170 -6.23 2.34 -2.13
C VAL A 170 -5.18 2.73 -1.11
N ALA A 171 -5.60 2.93 0.14
CA ALA A 171 -4.71 3.21 1.26
C ALA A 171 -4.13 1.93 1.87
N ASP A 172 -2.98 2.04 2.52
CA ASP A 172 -2.35 0.95 3.26
C ASP A 172 -3.26 0.38 4.37
N ALA A 173 -4.13 1.21 4.96
CA ALA A 173 -5.12 0.79 5.96
C ALA A 173 -6.42 0.25 5.33
N GLY A 174 -6.49 0.11 4.00
CA GLY A 174 -7.60 -0.48 3.26
C GLY A 174 -8.78 0.45 2.96
N GLN A 175 -8.61 1.77 3.12
CA GLN A 175 -9.58 2.75 2.59
C GLN A 175 -9.50 2.78 1.07
N VAL A 176 -10.60 3.12 0.44
CA VAL A 176 -10.71 3.22 -1.02
C VAL A 176 -11.25 4.59 -1.39
N ALA A 177 -10.53 5.31 -2.24
CA ALA A 177 -11.01 6.53 -2.88
C ALA A 177 -11.47 6.21 -4.30
N VAL A 178 -12.64 6.70 -4.67
CA VAL A 178 -13.27 6.49 -5.97
C VAL A 178 -13.69 7.84 -6.55
N VAL A 179 -13.24 8.13 -7.74
CA VAL A 179 -13.70 9.29 -8.53
C VAL A 179 -14.72 8.79 -9.53
N THR A 180 -15.89 9.43 -9.53
CA THR A 180 -16.97 9.15 -10.49
C THR A 180 -17.38 10.41 -11.22
N ASP A 181 -18.02 10.23 -12.36
CA ASP A 181 -18.76 11.32 -13.02
C ASP A 181 -19.86 11.84 -12.08
N SER A 182 -20.28 13.08 -12.32
CA SER A 182 -21.35 13.73 -11.56
C SER A 182 -22.22 14.57 -12.49
N THR A 183 -23.50 14.72 -12.17
CA THR A 183 -24.43 15.60 -12.88
C THR A 183 -24.32 17.05 -12.43
N ASP A 184 -23.93 17.26 -11.18
CA ASP A 184 -23.97 18.58 -10.51
C ASP A 184 -22.58 19.18 -10.30
N SER A 185 -21.52 18.45 -10.66
CA SER A 185 -20.12 18.85 -10.51
C SER A 185 -19.28 18.21 -11.61
N VAL A 186 -18.03 18.65 -11.80
CA VAL A 186 -17.15 18.06 -12.83
C VAL A 186 -16.69 16.65 -12.46
N ALA A 187 -16.61 16.35 -11.17
CA ALA A 187 -16.33 15.02 -10.65
C ALA A 187 -16.80 14.91 -9.20
N LYS A 188 -17.06 13.68 -8.76
CA LYS A 188 -17.37 13.36 -7.37
C LYS A 188 -16.32 12.39 -6.84
N LEU A 189 -15.56 12.81 -5.83
CA LEU A 189 -14.64 11.96 -5.10
C LEU A 189 -15.33 11.43 -3.83
N THR A 190 -15.41 10.12 -3.69
CA THR A 190 -15.94 9.46 -2.49
C THR A 190 -14.85 8.61 -1.86
N VAL A 191 -14.59 8.80 -0.58
CA VAL A 191 -13.68 7.96 0.19
C VAL A 191 -14.48 7.01 1.07
N TYR A 192 -14.18 5.73 0.95
CA TYR A 192 -14.75 4.66 1.75
C TYR A 192 -13.72 4.17 2.78
N ASN A 193 -14.20 3.80 3.97
CA ASN A 193 -13.37 3.15 4.97
C ASN A 193 -13.05 1.69 4.56
N SER A 194 -12.24 0.99 5.34
CA SER A 194 -11.84 -0.41 5.07
C SER A 194 -13.00 -1.41 5.07
N SER A 195 -14.20 -1.00 5.48
CA SER A 195 -15.45 -1.79 5.43
C SER A 195 -16.40 -1.32 4.33
N MET A 196 -15.93 -0.52 3.38
CA MET A 196 -16.70 0.07 2.28
C MET A 196 -17.91 0.91 2.71
N GLN A 197 -17.86 1.49 3.92
CA GLN A 197 -18.78 2.53 4.35
C GLN A 197 -18.24 3.90 3.93
N GLN A 198 -19.12 4.76 3.44
CA GLN A 198 -18.76 6.12 3.01
C GLN A 198 -18.24 6.93 4.20
N GLN A 199 -17.02 7.45 4.06
CA GLN A 199 -16.34 8.25 5.06
C GLN A 199 -16.37 9.74 4.71
N LEU A 200 -16.19 10.06 3.43
CA LEU A 200 -16.09 11.43 2.94
C LEU A 200 -16.58 11.51 1.50
N VAL A 201 -17.20 12.63 1.15
CA VAL A 201 -17.56 13.01 -0.23
C VAL A 201 -17.07 14.41 -0.51
N TRP A 202 -16.47 14.59 -1.68
CA TRP A 202 -16.06 15.88 -2.21
C TRP A 202 -16.54 16.02 -3.65
N ASN A 203 -17.43 16.99 -3.89
CA ASN A 203 -17.90 17.36 -5.21
C ASN A 203 -16.98 18.45 -5.74
N LEU A 204 -16.25 18.17 -6.81
CA LEU A 204 -15.27 19.09 -7.38
C LEU A 204 -15.94 20.05 -8.35
N THR A 205 -15.65 21.32 -8.22
CA THR A 205 -16.10 22.37 -9.15
C THR A 205 -15.23 22.44 -10.41
N SER A 206 -15.67 23.15 -11.42
CA SER A 206 -14.90 23.37 -12.66
C SER A 206 -13.55 24.06 -12.41
N GLU A 207 -13.47 24.92 -11.41
CA GLU A 207 -12.23 25.60 -11.00
C GLU A 207 -11.25 24.63 -10.33
N GLN A 208 -11.77 23.70 -9.49
CA GLN A 208 -10.96 22.67 -8.83
C GLN A 208 -10.44 21.63 -9.82
N GLY A 209 -11.24 21.30 -10.85
CA GLY A 209 -10.86 20.41 -11.92
C GLY A 209 -11.22 18.94 -11.70
N THR A 210 -10.87 18.11 -12.67
CA THR A 210 -11.11 16.66 -12.64
C THR A 210 -9.88 15.93 -12.13
N PRO A 211 -9.98 15.07 -11.11
CA PRO A 211 -8.86 14.31 -10.58
C PRO A 211 -8.23 13.38 -11.63
N LEU A 212 -6.92 13.50 -11.85
CA LEU A 212 -6.12 12.62 -12.72
C LEU A 212 -5.19 11.70 -11.94
N ARG A 213 -4.72 12.13 -10.76
CA ARG A 213 -3.87 11.31 -9.89
C ARG A 213 -4.35 11.44 -8.45
N MET A 214 -4.26 10.34 -7.73
CA MET A 214 -4.53 10.29 -6.30
C MET A 214 -3.49 9.42 -5.60
N ALA A 215 -3.07 9.80 -4.40
CA ALA A 215 -2.18 9.03 -3.57
C ALA A 215 -2.55 9.19 -2.09
N PHE A 216 -2.82 8.09 -1.39
CA PHE A 216 -2.96 8.12 0.06
C PHE A 216 -1.61 8.31 0.73
N ALA A 217 -1.57 9.10 1.77
CA ALA A 217 -0.40 9.20 2.62
C ALA A 217 -0.13 7.84 3.34
N PRO A 218 1.13 7.53 3.68
CA PRO A 218 1.49 6.28 4.37
C PRO A 218 0.76 6.09 5.71
N ASP A 219 0.38 7.19 6.39
CA ASP A 219 -0.42 7.17 7.61
C ASP A 219 -1.92 6.89 7.35
N SER A 220 -2.33 6.84 6.08
CA SER A 220 -3.72 6.65 5.64
C SER A 220 -4.72 7.68 6.22
N ARG A 221 -4.24 8.85 6.61
CA ARG A 221 -5.05 9.94 7.17
C ARG A 221 -5.28 11.09 6.19
N ARG A 222 -4.52 11.13 5.12
CA ARG A 222 -4.59 12.17 4.10
C ARG A 222 -4.60 11.54 2.71
N LEU A 223 -5.30 12.21 1.79
CA LEU A 223 -5.34 11.86 0.38
C LEU A 223 -4.86 13.05 -0.43
N ALA A 224 -3.80 12.88 -1.20
CA ALA A 224 -3.39 13.85 -2.20
C ALA A 224 -4.19 13.64 -3.49
N VAL A 225 -4.62 14.73 -4.10
CA VAL A 225 -5.41 14.74 -5.33
C VAL A 225 -4.84 15.80 -6.26
N ALA A 226 -4.35 15.38 -7.43
CA ALA A 226 -3.97 16.27 -8.51
C ALA A 226 -5.14 16.32 -9.53
N ALA A 227 -5.81 17.46 -9.59
CA ALA A 227 -6.98 17.69 -10.43
C ALA A 227 -6.66 18.70 -11.54
N VAL A 228 -7.08 18.41 -12.76
CA VAL A 228 -6.82 19.23 -13.93
C VAL A 228 -8.05 20.01 -14.32
N SER A 229 -7.91 21.32 -14.44
CA SER A 229 -8.93 22.25 -14.93
C SER A 229 -8.45 22.97 -16.20
N ALA A 230 -9.39 23.51 -16.95
CA ALA A 230 -9.10 24.39 -18.08
C ALA A 230 -9.76 25.74 -17.81
N VAL A 231 -9.01 26.67 -17.25
CA VAL A 231 -9.48 28.03 -16.95
C VAL A 231 -8.87 29.00 -17.97
N GLY A 232 -9.70 29.78 -18.63
CA GLY A 232 -9.24 30.75 -19.64
C GLY A 232 -8.55 30.12 -20.86
N GLY A 233 -8.82 28.83 -21.14
CA GLY A 233 -8.21 28.09 -22.27
C GLY A 233 -6.81 27.50 -21.93
N GLN A 234 -6.34 27.68 -20.70
CA GLN A 234 -5.07 27.12 -20.23
C GLN A 234 -5.32 25.93 -19.32
N LEU A 235 -4.60 24.83 -19.58
CA LEU A 235 -4.64 23.63 -18.74
C LEU A 235 -3.84 23.90 -17.46
N THR A 236 -4.48 23.69 -16.30
CA THR A 236 -3.88 23.90 -14.99
C THR A 236 -4.14 22.69 -14.10
N THR A 237 -3.10 22.15 -13.49
CA THR A 237 -3.22 21.14 -12.44
C THR A 237 -3.25 21.82 -11.09
N ASN A 238 -4.32 21.63 -10.34
CA ASN A 238 -4.47 22.04 -8.95
C ASN A 238 -4.15 20.85 -8.05
N LEU A 239 -3.26 21.05 -7.10
CA LEU A 239 -2.83 20.01 -6.15
C LEU A 239 -3.49 20.23 -4.79
N TYR A 240 -4.24 19.26 -4.34
CA TYR A 240 -4.95 19.29 -3.06
C TYR A 240 -4.47 18.19 -2.12
N VAL A 241 -4.53 18.47 -0.82
CA VAL A 241 -4.47 17.45 0.24
C VAL A 241 -5.75 17.48 1.04
N LEU A 242 -6.41 16.35 1.09
CA LEU A 242 -7.69 16.13 1.74
C LEU A 242 -7.46 15.38 3.05
N PRO A 243 -7.73 15.98 4.24
CA PRO A 243 -7.71 15.27 5.50
C PRO A 243 -8.93 14.36 5.61
N LEU A 244 -8.74 13.08 5.98
CA LEU A 244 -9.83 12.10 6.05
C LEU A 244 -10.62 12.14 7.37
N SER A 245 -10.14 12.89 8.36
CA SER A 245 -10.76 13.00 9.70
C SER A 245 -11.86 14.07 9.84
N GLN A 246 -12.22 14.74 8.78
CA GLN A 246 -13.03 15.96 8.64
C GLN A 246 -12.15 17.20 8.48
N GLY A 247 -12.34 17.90 7.40
CA GLY A 247 -11.65 19.13 7.05
C GLY A 247 -11.78 19.42 5.57
N ASP A 248 -11.63 20.68 5.22
CA ASP A 248 -11.67 21.10 3.82
C ASP A 248 -10.37 20.70 3.10
N PRO A 249 -10.45 20.46 1.79
CA PRO A 249 -9.26 20.26 0.97
C PRO A 249 -8.34 21.48 1.02
N VAL A 250 -7.06 21.24 1.24
CA VAL A 250 -6.03 22.29 1.25
C VAL A 250 -5.36 22.29 -0.12
N CYS A 251 -5.43 23.41 -0.84
CA CYS A 251 -4.68 23.59 -2.09
C CYS A 251 -3.22 23.88 -1.75
N LEU A 252 -2.29 23.07 -2.30
CA LEU A 252 -0.84 23.23 -2.12
C LEU A 252 -0.21 24.11 -3.20
N GLY A 253 -0.86 24.22 -4.36
CA GLY A 253 -0.38 24.99 -5.50
C GLY A 253 -1.04 24.59 -6.79
N SER A 254 -0.70 25.31 -7.87
CA SER A 254 -1.22 25.07 -9.21
C SER A 254 -0.08 25.12 -10.22
N GLU A 255 -0.11 24.20 -11.19
CA GLU A 255 0.89 24.04 -12.26
C GLU A 255 0.25 24.03 -13.64
N ASN A 256 0.85 24.72 -14.60
CA ASN A 256 0.44 24.68 -16.00
C ASN A 256 1.05 23.49 -16.73
N SER A 257 0.92 22.31 -16.13
CA SER A 257 1.50 21.06 -16.63
C SER A 257 0.67 19.87 -16.12
N VAL A 258 0.69 18.76 -16.85
CA VAL A 258 -0.07 17.55 -16.48
C VAL A 258 0.73 16.69 -15.51
N PRO A 259 0.13 16.19 -14.40
CA PRO A 259 0.82 15.30 -13.47
C PRO A 259 0.97 13.91 -14.07
N GLN A 260 2.20 13.45 -14.28
CA GLN A 260 2.48 12.12 -14.80
C GLN A 260 2.53 11.08 -13.70
N TRP A 261 3.07 11.44 -12.54
CA TRP A 261 3.16 10.57 -11.38
C TRP A 261 3.02 11.37 -10.09
N MET A 262 2.54 10.72 -9.03
CA MET A 262 2.43 11.31 -7.69
C MET A 262 2.58 10.22 -6.62
N GLY A 263 3.36 10.52 -5.58
CA GLY A 263 3.55 9.62 -4.46
C GLY A 263 4.09 10.32 -3.21
N TRP A 264 3.84 9.72 -2.06
CA TRP A 264 4.35 10.21 -0.78
C TRP A 264 5.73 9.62 -0.48
N MET A 265 6.62 10.46 0.01
CA MET A 265 7.91 10.06 0.52
C MET A 265 7.81 9.70 2.01
N SER A 266 8.78 8.91 2.51
CA SER A 266 8.78 8.45 3.91
C SER A 266 8.86 9.57 4.93
N ASN A 267 9.43 10.74 4.57
CA ASN A 267 9.49 11.95 5.39
C ASN A 267 8.15 12.72 5.46
N GLY A 268 7.11 12.23 4.77
CA GLY A 268 5.78 12.83 4.76
C GLY A 268 5.59 13.96 3.75
N PHE A 269 6.58 14.23 2.90
CA PHE A 269 6.43 15.13 1.76
C PHE A 269 5.74 14.42 0.59
N LEU A 270 5.12 15.21 -0.27
CA LEU A 270 4.47 14.73 -1.48
C LEU A 270 5.33 15.07 -2.69
N LEU A 271 5.74 14.05 -3.44
CA LEU A 271 6.46 14.21 -4.70
C LEU A 271 5.46 14.11 -5.86
N VAL A 272 5.44 15.11 -6.72
CA VAL A 272 4.64 15.14 -7.95
C VAL A 272 5.60 15.35 -9.13
N LEU A 273 5.49 14.48 -10.12
CA LEU A 273 6.22 14.61 -11.37
C LEU A 273 5.28 15.10 -12.45
N TYR A 274 5.59 16.27 -12.98
CA TYR A 274 4.92 16.89 -14.12
C TYR A 274 5.63 16.51 -15.42
N GLU A 275 5.19 17.05 -16.54
CA GLU A 275 5.80 16.75 -17.84
C GLU A 275 7.25 17.24 -17.94
N ASN A 276 7.58 18.34 -17.27
CA ASN A 276 8.86 19.07 -17.40
C ASN A 276 9.70 19.11 -16.12
N ARG A 277 9.10 18.81 -14.96
CA ARG A 277 9.80 18.89 -13.67
C ARG A 277 9.24 17.97 -12.60
N ALA A 278 10.06 17.62 -11.61
CA ALA A 278 9.64 17.05 -10.34
C ALA A 278 9.48 18.16 -9.31
N VAL A 279 8.44 18.08 -8.47
CA VAL A 279 8.19 19.06 -7.41
C VAL A 279 7.90 18.33 -6.11
N LEU A 280 8.59 18.75 -5.06
CA LEU A 280 8.39 18.28 -3.69
C LEU A 280 7.53 19.28 -2.93
N TYR A 281 6.44 18.82 -2.35
CA TYR A 281 5.51 19.66 -1.59
C TYR A 281 5.55 19.34 -0.10
N ASN A 282 5.60 20.39 0.72
CA ASN A 282 5.24 20.28 2.13
C ASN A 282 3.71 20.30 2.24
N THR A 283 3.16 19.34 2.98
CA THR A 283 1.72 19.11 3.06
C THR A 283 1.08 19.54 4.37
N SER A 284 1.84 20.16 5.27
CA SER A 284 1.36 20.48 6.61
C SER A 284 1.91 21.82 7.12
N GLY A 285 1.14 22.45 8.02
CA GLY A 285 1.52 23.69 8.70
C GLY A 285 1.41 24.94 7.84
N GLY A 286 1.88 26.06 8.36
CA GLY A 286 1.86 27.37 7.70
C GLY A 286 2.81 27.50 6.49
N SER A 287 3.60 26.46 6.20
CA SER A 287 4.49 26.36 5.04
C SER A 287 4.06 25.31 4.02
N ALA A 288 2.75 25.00 3.98
CA ALA A 288 2.20 24.12 2.96
C ALA A 288 2.41 24.75 1.57
N GLY A 289 2.93 23.95 0.62
CA GLY A 289 3.27 24.41 -0.73
C GLY A 289 4.56 23.80 -1.28
N GLU A 290 5.04 24.31 -2.43
CA GLU A 290 6.29 23.89 -3.05
C GLU A 290 7.47 24.11 -2.12
N ARG A 291 8.30 23.07 -1.95
CA ARG A 291 9.52 23.05 -1.13
C ARG A 291 10.76 23.03 -1.98
N ALA A 292 10.80 22.16 -2.98
CA ALA A 292 11.93 21.98 -3.87
C ALA A 292 11.44 21.52 -5.23
N SER A 293 12.23 21.74 -6.28
CA SER A 293 11.94 21.25 -7.61
C SER A 293 13.20 20.87 -8.36
N TYR A 294 13.03 19.94 -9.32
CA TYR A 294 14.07 19.50 -10.25
C TYR A 294 13.53 19.56 -11.68
N ASP A 295 14.15 20.39 -12.53
CA ASP A 295 13.78 20.56 -13.94
C ASP A 295 14.38 19.43 -14.79
N PHE A 296 13.62 18.87 -15.73
CA PHE A 296 14.07 17.79 -16.60
C PHE A 296 14.91 18.26 -17.80
N GLY A 297 15.14 19.57 -17.95
CA GLY A 297 15.96 20.13 -19.00
C GLY A 297 15.46 19.83 -20.41
N GLY A 298 14.13 19.78 -20.61
CA GLY A 298 13.51 19.43 -21.88
C GLY A 298 13.42 17.92 -22.16
N SER A 299 13.87 17.07 -21.25
CA SER A 299 13.71 15.62 -21.33
C SER A 299 12.30 15.20 -20.87
N THR A 300 11.86 14.03 -21.31
CA THR A 300 10.58 13.43 -20.92
C THR A 300 10.77 12.31 -19.90
N LEU A 301 9.86 12.19 -18.94
CA LEU A 301 9.86 11.12 -17.96
C LEU A 301 9.50 9.76 -18.61
N VAL A 302 10.39 8.78 -18.48
CA VAL A 302 10.16 7.39 -18.92
C VAL A 302 9.71 6.53 -17.76
N SER A 303 10.39 6.62 -16.62
CA SER A 303 10.11 5.80 -15.44
C SER A 303 10.53 6.53 -14.17
N VAL A 304 9.86 6.21 -13.08
CA VAL A 304 10.17 6.73 -11.74
C VAL A 304 10.10 5.62 -10.71
N SER A 305 10.98 5.70 -9.74
CA SER A 305 10.92 4.93 -8.50
C SER A 305 11.19 5.86 -7.33
N ALA A 306 10.21 6.06 -6.48
CA ALA A 306 10.39 6.75 -5.21
C ALA A 306 10.49 5.71 -4.10
N GLU A 307 11.58 5.74 -3.35
CA GLU A 307 11.83 4.83 -2.24
C GLU A 307 12.45 5.59 -1.08
N ASN A 308 11.97 5.30 0.13
CA ASN A 308 12.41 5.98 1.35
C ASN A 308 12.28 7.52 1.23
N ASN A 309 13.38 8.25 1.21
CA ASN A 309 13.41 9.70 1.09
C ASN A 309 14.13 10.15 -0.18
N GLY A 310 14.07 9.37 -1.26
CA GLY A 310 14.69 9.72 -2.52
C GLY A 310 13.88 9.26 -3.72
N ALA A 311 14.27 9.67 -4.90
CA ALA A 311 13.67 9.25 -6.16
C ALA A 311 14.74 8.93 -7.21
N ALA A 312 14.52 7.87 -7.98
CA ALA A 312 15.26 7.61 -9.20
C ALA A 312 14.36 7.90 -10.39
N LEU A 313 14.86 8.73 -11.31
CA LEU A 313 14.17 9.10 -12.53
C LEU A 313 14.92 8.52 -13.74
N LEU A 314 14.19 8.03 -14.70
CA LEU A 314 14.69 7.73 -16.03
C LEU A 314 14.10 8.76 -16.99
N LEU A 315 14.94 9.61 -17.55
CA LEU A 315 14.58 10.70 -18.44
C LEU A 315 15.05 10.41 -19.85
N SER A 316 14.27 10.74 -20.87
CA SER A 316 14.63 10.57 -22.29
C SER A 316 14.65 11.93 -22.99
N SER A 317 15.73 12.18 -23.74
CA SER A 317 15.87 13.32 -24.67
C SER A 317 15.70 12.89 -26.13
N GLY A 318 14.98 11.79 -26.37
CA GLY A 318 14.75 11.22 -27.69
C GLY A 318 15.72 10.12 -28.06
N GLN A 319 17.01 10.39 -28.20
CA GLN A 319 18.03 9.41 -28.57
C GLN A 319 18.81 8.85 -27.39
N THR A 320 18.85 9.55 -26.27
CA THR A 320 19.56 9.15 -25.06
C THR A 320 18.63 9.10 -23.86
N CYS A 321 18.91 8.15 -22.97
CA CYS A 321 18.29 8.10 -21.65
C CYS A 321 19.28 8.53 -20.58
N THR A 322 18.81 9.22 -19.56
CA THR A 322 19.58 9.65 -18.40
C THR A 322 18.94 9.10 -17.14
N ALA A 323 19.71 8.40 -16.33
CA ALA A 323 19.31 8.03 -14.97
C ALA A 323 19.70 9.14 -14.01
N VAL A 324 18.76 9.60 -13.19
CA VAL A 324 18.96 10.65 -12.19
C VAL A 324 18.53 10.12 -10.84
N LEU A 325 19.42 10.23 -9.84
CA LEU A 325 19.09 9.94 -8.44
C LEU A 325 18.95 11.26 -7.68
N LEU A 326 17.81 11.45 -7.06
CA LEU A 326 17.47 12.62 -6.24
C LEU A 326 17.33 12.18 -4.78
N ASP A 327 17.86 13.01 -3.88
CA ASP A 327 17.65 12.83 -2.44
C ASP A 327 16.27 13.35 -1.98
N GLY A 328 16.05 13.38 -0.67
CA GLY A 328 14.80 13.83 -0.06
C GLY A 328 14.48 15.31 -0.20
N GLU A 329 15.40 16.11 -0.72
CA GLU A 329 15.25 17.54 -1.01
C GLU A 329 15.36 17.81 -2.53
N LEU A 330 15.27 16.78 -3.35
CA LEU A 330 15.45 16.80 -4.81
C LEU A 330 16.84 17.28 -5.26
N THR A 331 17.86 17.16 -4.40
CA THR A 331 19.23 17.41 -4.80
C THR A 331 19.77 16.24 -5.60
N VAL A 332 20.48 16.52 -6.68
CA VAL A 332 21.02 15.47 -7.55
C VAL A 332 22.21 14.80 -6.87
N GLY A 333 22.06 13.54 -6.51
CA GLY A 333 23.13 12.68 -6.03
C GLY A 333 23.92 12.03 -7.16
N TYR A 334 23.22 11.68 -8.25
CA TYR A 334 23.81 11.14 -9.47
C TYR A 334 23.01 11.55 -10.70
N SER A 335 23.67 11.80 -11.82
CA SER A 335 23.08 11.98 -13.14
C SER A 335 24.04 11.45 -14.19
N GLY A 336 23.59 10.50 -15.00
CA GLY A 336 24.44 9.87 -16.02
C GLY A 336 23.66 9.25 -17.16
N SER A 337 24.26 9.25 -18.35
CA SER A 337 23.67 8.62 -19.53
C SER A 337 23.65 7.10 -19.39
N VAL A 338 22.54 6.51 -19.79
CA VAL A 338 22.31 5.07 -19.80
C VAL A 338 21.84 4.62 -21.17
N LEU A 339 21.69 3.30 -21.38
CA LEU A 339 21.23 2.76 -22.65
C LEU A 339 19.89 3.34 -23.06
N SER A 340 19.73 3.71 -24.32
CA SER A 340 18.49 4.26 -24.87
C SER A 340 17.32 3.27 -24.83
N ALA A 341 17.60 1.95 -24.78
CA ALA A 341 16.61 0.90 -24.61
C ALA A 341 16.11 0.74 -23.15
N SER A 342 16.57 1.59 -22.22
CA SER A 342 16.15 1.54 -20.81
C SER A 342 14.68 1.95 -20.67
N GLN A 343 13.91 1.17 -19.90
CA GLN A 343 12.47 1.33 -19.77
C GLN A 343 11.99 1.50 -18.34
N ILE A 344 12.64 0.85 -17.38
CA ILE A 344 12.24 0.86 -15.98
C ILE A 344 13.47 1.12 -15.12
N ILE A 345 13.36 2.08 -14.21
CA ILE A 345 14.35 2.33 -13.16
C ILE A 345 13.76 1.96 -11.79
N ARG A 346 14.57 1.37 -10.92
CA ARG A 346 14.20 1.06 -9.53
C ARG A 346 15.31 1.51 -8.59
N ALA A 347 14.98 2.45 -7.71
CA ALA A 347 15.86 2.90 -6.64
C ALA A 347 16.11 1.78 -5.62
N LYS A 348 17.30 1.80 -5.02
CA LYS A 348 17.71 1.03 -3.84
C LYS A 348 18.62 1.90 -2.98
N ASN A 349 18.67 1.59 -1.66
CA ASN A 349 19.49 2.36 -0.73
C ASN A 349 20.96 2.48 -1.16
N ASP A 350 21.47 1.48 -1.87
CA ASP A 350 22.87 1.35 -2.31
C ASP A 350 23.06 1.56 -3.82
N GLY A 351 22.02 2.12 -4.51
CA GLY A 351 22.08 2.41 -5.95
C GLY A 351 20.76 2.19 -6.67
N PHE A 352 20.77 1.62 -7.89
CA PHE A 352 19.56 1.39 -8.66
C PHE A 352 19.68 0.20 -9.62
N TYR A 353 18.52 -0.33 -10.00
CA TYR A 353 18.36 -1.27 -11.10
C TYR A 353 17.81 -0.55 -12.31
N LEU A 354 18.32 -0.95 -13.46
CA LEU A 354 17.85 -0.48 -14.76
C LEU A 354 17.44 -1.70 -15.60
N LEU A 355 16.22 -1.68 -16.12
CA LEU A 355 15.71 -2.71 -17.00
C LEU A 355 15.67 -2.16 -18.43
N THR A 356 16.34 -2.84 -19.32
CA THR A 356 16.29 -2.60 -20.77
C THR A 356 15.33 -3.58 -21.42
N ASP A 357 15.22 -3.57 -22.73
CA ASP A 357 14.40 -4.55 -23.46
C ASP A 357 14.82 -6.02 -23.22
N SER A 358 16.07 -6.26 -22.84
CA SER A 358 16.66 -7.61 -22.80
C SER A 358 17.58 -7.89 -21.62
N THR A 359 17.83 -6.89 -20.75
CA THR A 359 18.73 -7.05 -19.59
C THR A 359 18.17 -6.37 -18.35
N VAL A 360 18.56 -6.87 -17.19
CA VAL A 360 18.55 -6.13 -15.92
C VAL A 360 19.99 -5.77 -15.58
N GLU A 361 20.21 -4.51 -15.28
CA GLU A 361 21.52 -3.95 -14.94
C GLU A 361 21.49 -3.39 -13.52
N ARG A 362 22.60 -3.52 -12.80
CA ARG A 362 22.80 -3.00 -11.46
C ARG A 362 23.85 -1.91 -11.45
N PHE A 363 23.52 -0.78 -10.84
CA PHE A 363 24.42 0.34 -10.62
C PHE A 363 24.47 0.67 -9.12
N ASN A 364 25.61 1.12 -8.62
CA ASN A 364 25.72 1.63 -7.26
C ASN A 364 25.20 3.09 -7.17
N SER A 365 25.25 3.70 -5.99
CA SER A 365 24.72 5.03 -5.73
C SER A 365 25.47 6.18 -6.44
N VAL A 366 26.70 5.91 -6.91
CA VAL A 366 27.48 6.85 -7.71
C VAL A 366 27.41 6.55 -9.22
N GLY A 367 26.54 5.63 -9.62
CA GLY A 367 26.28 5.31 -11.01
C GLY A 367 27.31 4.39 -11.67
N GLU A 368 28.17 3.73 -10.90
CA GLU A 368 29.10 2.74 -11.46
C GLU A 368 28.35 1.43 -11.71
N PHE A 369 28.53 0.90 -12.92
CA PHE A 369 28.01 -0.39 -13.32
C PHE A 369 28.60 -1.51 -12.47
N GLN A 370 27.72 -2.38 -11.95
CA GLN A 370 28.13 -3.52 -11.12
C GLN A 370 28.05 -4.84 -11.89
N TRP A 371 26.93 -5.11 -12.50
CA TRP A 371 26.68 -6.33 -13.27
C TRP A 371 25.42 -6.21 -14.13
N SER A 372 25.26 -7.12 -15.07
CA SER A 372 24.02 -7.30 -15.82
C SER A 372 23.62 -8.78 -15.92
N GLN A 373 22.34 -9.02 -16.09
CA GLN A 373 21.78 -10.35 -16.35
C GLN A 373 20.80 -10.27 -17.53
N PRO A 374 20.86 -11.21 -18.49
CA PRO A 374 19.91 -11.24 -19.59
C PRO A 374 18.51 -11.63 -19.11
N LEU A 375 17.50 -11.08 -19.77
CA LEU A 375 16.09 -11.38 -19.57
C LEU A 375 15.58 -12.23 -20.74
N SER A 376 14.63 -13.13 -20.45
CA SER A 376 14.04 -14.03 -21.45
C SER A 376 13.09 -13.32 -22.42
N ALA A 377 12.52 -12.18 -22.02
CA ALA A 377 11.62 -11.34 -22.80
C ALA A 377 11.64 -9.91 -22.23
N ARG A 378 10.95 -9.00 -22.91
CA ARG A 378 10.80 -7.60 -22.47
C ARG A 378 10.26 -7.51 -21.06
N PRO A 379 10.91 -6.77 -20.13
CA PRO A 379 10.45 -6.66 -18.77
C PRO A 379 9.16 -5.81 -18.65
N ARG A 380 8.29 -6.20 -17.75
CA ARG A 380 7.06 -5.50 -17.39
C ARG A 380 7.13 -4.89 -15.99
N ALA A 381 7.78 -5.58 -15.07
CA ALA A 381 7.95 -5.08 -13.71
C ALA A 381 9.19 -5.71 -13.04
N LEU A 382 9.77 -4.95 -12.12
CA LEU A 382 10.69 -5.47 -11.12
C LEU A 382 9.89 -5.67 -9.83
N ILE A 383 9.95 -6.87 -9.27
CA ILE A 383 9.21 -7.28 -8.07
C ILE A 383 10.22 -7.51 -6.95
N GLU A 384 9.97 -6.90 -5.81
CA GLU A 384 10.88 -6.90 -4.68
C GLU A 384 10.41 -7.85 -3.58
N GLY A 385 11.30 -8.72 -3.14
CA GLY A 385 11.07 -9.68 -2.07
C GLY A 385 12.36 -9.97 -1.31
N LYS A 386 12.47 -11.19 -0.80
CA LYS A 386 13.77 -11.69 -0.29
C LYS A 386 14.81 -11.75 -1.40
N GLN A 387 14.36 -11.95 -2.61
CA GLN A 387 15.13 -11.90 -3.85
C GLN A 387 14.46 -10.90 -4.79
N ILE A 388 15.23 -10.32 -5.67
CA ILE A 388 14.71 -9.47 -6.73
C ILE A 388 14.28 -10.37 -7.87
N MET A 389 13.11 -10.06 -8.42
CA MET A 389 12.51 -10.81 -9.50
C MET A 389 12.11 -9.86 -10.62
N VAL A 390 12.17 -10.31 -11.84
CA VAL A 390 11.70 -9.58 -13.02
C VAL A 390 10.60 -10.37 -13.68
N LEU A 391 9.46 -9.74 -13.88
CA LEU A 391 8.41 -10.25 -14.74
C LEU A 391 8.69 -9.80 -16.17
N SER A 392 8.88 -10.77 -17.06
CA SER A 392 9.16 -10.57 -18.48
C SER A 392 8.17 -11.39 -19.31
N GLY A 393 7.32 -10.72 -20.09
CA GLY A 393 6.21 -11.40 -20.75
C GLY A 393 5.28 -12.06 -19.72
N ASN A 394 5.23 -13.40 -19.72
CA ASN A 394 4.49 -14.20 -18.74
C ASN A 394 5.41 -15.00 -17.81
N THR A 395 6.66 -14.65 -17.71
CA THR A 395 7.64 -15.41 -16.90
C THR A 395 8.25 -14.52 -15.83
N VAL A 396 8.17 -14.98 -14.58
CA VAL A 396 8.92 -14.38 -13.48
C VAL A 396 10.23 -15.13 -13.30
N GLN A 397 11.33 -14.42 -13.40
CA GLN A 397 12.67 -14.95 -13.15
C GLN A 397 13.34 -14.24 -11.98
N VAL A 398 14.14 -14.99 -11.23
CA VAL A 398 14.93 -14.43 -10.12
C VAL A 398 16.18 -13.79 -10.70
N VAL A 399 16.48 -12.59 -10.21
CA VAL A 399 17.72 -11.90 -10.51
C VAL A 399 18.76 -12.35 -9.48
N THR A 400 19.79 -13.04 -9.97
CA THR A 400 20.88 -13.56 -9.15
C THR A 400 22.15 -12.76 -9.44
N PRO A 401 22.64 -11.94 -8.48
CA PRO A 401 23.92 -11.28 -8.64
C PRO A 401 25.01 -12.31 -8.97
N PRO A 402 25.96 -12.02 -9.87
CA PRO A 402 27.10 -12.90 -10.08
C PRO A 402 27.88 -13.07 -8.78
N GLU A 403 28.39 -14.28 -8.53
CA GLU A 403 29.27 -14.50 -7.40
C GLU A 403 30.48 -13.56 -7.51
N PRO A 404 30.88 -12.91 -6.39
CA PRO A 404 32.08 -12.10 -6.41
C PRO A 404 33.24 -12.99 -6.86
N THR A 405 33.82 -12.71 -8.02
CA THR A 405 35.03 -13.35 -8.47
C THR A 405 36.08 -13.16 -7.38
N ALA A 406 36.46 -14.25 -6.70
CA ALA A 406 37.56 -14.20 -5.76
C ALA A 406 38.75 -13.60 -6.53
N SER A 407 39.19 -12.41 -6.09
CA SER A 407 40.38 -11.82 -6.65
C SER A 407 41.50 -12.81 -6.42
N SER A 408 41.93 -13.48 -7.51
CA SER A 408 43.16 -14.25 -7.51
C SER A 408 44.29 -13.25 -7.21
N GLY A 409 44.64 -13.17 -5.92
CA GLY A 409 45.82 -12.43 -5.50
C GLY A 409 47.03 -13.00 -6.24
N GLN A 410 47.61 -12.20 -7.07
CA GLN A 410 49.00 -12.32 -7.47
C GLN A 410 49.80 -11.27 -6.72
#